data_f75fb5e27e13787cf1f91e00a894e9a1
#
_entry.id   f75fb5e27e13787cf1f91e00a894e9a1
#
_cell.length_a   1.000
_cell.length_b   1.000
_cell.length_c   1.000
_cell.angle_alpha   90.00
_cell.angle_beta   90.00
_cell.angle_gamma   90.00
#
_symmetry.space_group_name_H-M   'P 1'
#
loop_
_entity.id
_entity.type
_entity.pdbx_description
1 polymer ?
#
loop_
_entity_poly.entity_id
_entity_poly.type
_entity_poly.pdbx_seq_one_letter_code
_entity_poly.pdbx_strand_id
1 'polypeptide(L)'
;MTNDGSSEQSKVAKVLGFFGVPVLAQSAAQFRHNFVADEISSKVRLFCSSDIFWRLLEDIERSPVGIQQWQEQVHSAFIYAGSDVDALRKLARKLTGDKEATLNDMNRSARDMLVSDGVVGFCGVMAGVSLTPSDANVDHSFLLYSSTRVATNIISIGQGAVFSKLEYQGITVFFSTTKEIIDLDAKISTGVFDVRDHVLSAVPIVSYIRWAFTEHWHAPEINASLVVDDPVLKQSYGFLNFQEFLSLMRRHRFSTNVAFIPWNWRRSSPAVVRLFRENPEAYSISVHGCDHTSAEFGSSDRQLLCWKAKQALARMDLHESRTGVHHDRVMVFPQGVFSEAAMSVLKQTDLIATVNNDTISVDLHPLAITTSDVWDIAVMRYSDFPIFTRRYPWEGIENFAFDALLGKPAIIVIHHDFCGDGCLKLIDFVDRMNTLRGRLNWRSLGEVVSRSCRQRELLAGVMEVEMYGTELRVQNPSGQPKHFVIRKREHDPSAIKCIHAGSRQLSWKFSGSQIDFELELKSYESTTVRIKFHEIGLDGRSEENLSYKIRTMMRRYLSEVRDNYCIRHMPSFVSRHFKVN
;
A
#
# COMPACT_ATOMS: atom_id res chain seq x y z
N MET A 1 -4.13 18.38 22.69
CA MET A 1 -4.30 19.69 23.33
C MET A 1 -5.67 20.21 22.98
N THR A 2 -6.61 20.27 23.92
CA THR A 2 -7.98 20.70 23.61
C THR A 2 -8.57 21.53 24.71
N ASN A 3 -9.36 22.56 24.35
CA ASN A 3 -10.57 22.90 25.09
C ASN A 3 -11.86 22.41 24.43
N ASP A 4 -11.76 21.91 23.22
CA ASP A 4 -12.84 21.19 22.52
C ASP A 4 -12.23 19.93 21.92
N GLY A 5 -12.81 18.75 22.24
CA GLY A 5 -12.45 17.48 21.59
C GLY A 5 -12.68 17.57 20.09
N SER A 6 -11.83 18.31 19.38
CA SER A 6 -12.00 18.54 17.97
C SER A 6 -11.81 17.20 17.25
N SER A 7 -12.65 16.93 16.29
CA SER A 7 -12.57 15.80 15.35
C SER A 7 -11.13 15.58 14.85
N GLU A 8 -10.41 16.68 14.55
CA GLU A 8 -9.06 16.63 13.98
C GLU A 8 -8.00 16.07 14.93
N GLN A 9 -8.12 16.27 16.25
CA GLN A 9 -7.16 15.69 17.20
C GLN A 9 -7.35 14.18 17.35
N SER A 10 -8.59 13.72 17.32
CA SER A 10 -8.88 12.29 17.28
C SER A 10 -8.28 11.66 16.01
N LYS A 11 -8.37 12.34 14.86
CA LYS A 11 -7.76 11.90 13.61
C LYS A 11 -6.23 11.84 13.70
N VAL A 12 -5.58 12.88 14.24
CA VAL A 12 -4.12 12.87 14.49
C VAL A 12 -3.71 11.68 15.35
N ALA A 13 -4.42 11.44 16.46
CA ALA A 13 -4.12 10.32 17.35
C ALA A 13 -4.24 8.96 16.64
N LYS A 14 -5.25 8.78 15.77
CA LYS A 14 -5.45 7.57 14.98
C LYS A 14 -4.33 7.37 13.95
N VAL A 15 -3.91 8.43 13.26
CA VAL A 15 -2.79 8.34 12.31
C VAL A 15 -1.49 7.96 13.02
N LEU A 16 -1.19 8.58 14.16
CA LEU A 16 -0.04 8.23 14.98
C LEU A 16 -0.10 6.76 15.45
N GLY A 17 -1.25 6.33 15.94
CA GLY A 17 -1.50 4.94 16.35
C GLY A 17 -1.33 3.93 15.21
N PHE A 18 -1.75 4.28 13.98
CA PHE A 18 -1.54 3.46 12.79
C PHE A 18 -0.04 3.20 12.51
N PHE A 19 0.81 4.20 12.76
CA PHE A 19 2.25 4.06 12.68
C PHE A 19 2.91 3.53 13.96
N GLY A 20 2.12 3.14 14.97
CA GLY A 20 2.63 2.59 16.23
C GLY A 20 3.28 3.62 17.14
N VAL A 21 3.02 4.91 16.90
CA VAL A 21 3.56 6.01 17.72
C VAL A 21 2.65 6.24 18.92
N PRO A 22 3.18 6.17 20.15
CA PRO A 22 2.40 6.44 21.35
C PRO A 22 2.01 7.93 21.43
N VAL A 23 0.79 8.20 21.87
CA VAL A 23 0.22 9.55 21.95
C VAL A 23 -0.23 9.87 23.35
N LEU A 24 0.20 11.02 23.85
CA LEU A 24 -0.34 11.62 25.08
C LEU A 24 -1.17 12.86 24.71
N ALA A 25 -2.49 12.73 24.84
CA ALA A 25 -3.40 13.87 24.65
C ALA A 25 -3.46 14.73 25.92
N GLN A 26 -3.16 16.02 25.80
CA GLN A 26 -3.19 16.99 26.90
C GLN A 26 -3.86 18.29 26.46
N SER A 27 -4.49 19.00 27.41
CA SER A 27 -4.90 20.40 27.18
C SER A 27 -3.67 21.32 27.13
N ALA A 28 -3.81 22.49 26.51
CA ALA A 28 -2.74 23.49 26.49
C ALA A 28 -2.33 23.92 27.91
N ALA A 29 -3.29 23.95 28.84
CA ALA A 29 -3.03 24.27 30.25
C ALA A 29 -2.22 23.17 30.96
N GLN A 30 -2.58 21.93 30.77
CA GLN A 30 -1.82 20.77 31.30
C GLN A 30 -0.41 20.69 30.72
N PHE A 31 -0.27 20.90 29.42
CA PHE A 31 1.05 20.93 28.78
C PHE A 31 1.93 22.04 29.40
N ARG A 32 1.39 23.25 29.57
CA ARG A 32 2.11 24.37 30.22
C ARG A 32 2.51 24.04 31.64
N HIS A 33 1.62 23.42 32.42
CA HIS A 33 1.94 23.04 33.79
C HIS A 33 3.11 22.05 33.83
N ASN A 34 3.04 20.98 33.07
CA ASN A 34 4.10 19.97 33.01
C ASN A 34 5.41 20.51 32.41
N PHE A 35 5.31 21.43 31.47
CA PHE A 35 6.43 22.12 30.84
C PHE A 35 7.20 23.00 31.83
N VAL A 36 6.50 23.80 32.64
CA VAL A 36 7.10 24.67 33.66
C VAL A 36 7.62 23.87 34.86
N ALA A 37 6.96 22.76 35.19
CA ALA A 37 7.37 21.90 36.30
C ALA A 37 8.58 21.01 35.97
N ASP A 38 9.09 21.06 34.72
CA ASP A 38 10.20 20.21 34.20
C ASP A 38 9.92 18.72 34.36
N GLU A 39 8.66 18.32 34.28
CA GLU A 39 8.22 16.91 34.36
C GLU A 39 8.39 16.11 33.05
N ILE A 40 8.88 16.77 31.99
CA ILE A 40 9.09 16.17 30.69
C ILE A 40 10.48 15.53 30.64
N SER A 41 10.53 14.24 30.87
CA SER A 41 11.80 13.47 30.95
C SER A 41 12.51 13.24 29.61
N SER A 42 11.84 13.52 28.46
CA SER A 42 12.41 13.35 27.13
C SER A 42 11.84 14.38 26.16
N LYS A 43 12.61 14.73 25.11
CA LYS A 43 12.13 15.67 24.08
C LYS A 43 10.85 15.17 23.42
N VAL A 44 9.80 15.99 23.49
CA VAL A 44 8.49 15.70 22.89
C VAL A 44 8.37 16.23 21.47
N ARG A 45 7.44 15.68 20.74
CA ARG A 45 7.02 16.15 19.40
C ARG A 45 5.57 16.63 19.51
N LEU A 46 5.32 17.86 19.10
CA LEU A 46 4.01 18.48 19.23
C LEU A 46 3.18 18.30 17.96
N PHE A 47 1.89 18.02 18.16
CA PHE A 47 0.88 18.05 17.10
C PHE A 47 -0.27 18.93 17.58
N CYS A 48 -0.49 20.06 16.94
CA CYS A 48 -1.57 20.97 17.33
C CYS A 48 -2.04 21.86 16.18
N SER A 49 -3.21 22.47 16.37
CA SER A 49 -3.68 23.52 15.48
C SER A 49 -2.89 24.83 15.64
N SER A 50 -2.92 25.68 14.62
CA SER A 50 -2.30 27.01 14.63
C SER A 50 -2.76 27.86 15.80
N ASP A 51 -4.05 27.76 16.19
CA ASP A 51 -4.64 28.54 17.29
C ASP A 51 -4.01 28.17 18.64
N ILE A 52 -3.80 26.88 18.86
CA ILE A 52 -3.16 26.35 20.07
C ILE A 52 -1.69 26.72 20.09
N PHE A 53 -1.01 26.51 18.95
CA PHE A 53 0.42 26.81 18.86
C PHE A 53 0.72 28.29 19.04
N TRP A 54 -0.12 29.17 18.50
CA TRP A 54 -0.01 30.62 18.72
C TRP A 54 -0.05 30.96 20.20
N ARG A 55 -1.04 30.45 20.95
CA ARG A 55 -1.17 30.68 22.39
C ARG A 55 0.04 30.15 23.17
N LEU A 56 0.54 28.99 22.82
CA LEU A 56 1.75 28.43 23.44
C LEU A 56 2.97 29.35 23.23
N LEU A 57 3.17 29.85 22.00
CA LEU A 57 4.28 30.77 21.71
C LEU A 57 4.19 32.06 22.50
N GLU A 58 3.00 32.68 22.60
CA GLU A 58 2.80 33.90 23.40
C GLU A 58 3.18 33.69 24.88
N ASP A 59 2.84 32.51 25.42
CA ASP A 59 3.15 32.19 26.83
C ASP A 59 4.65 31.92 27.04
N ILE A 60 5.29 31.21 26.12
CA ILE A 60 6.71 30.85 26.19
C ILE A 60 7.60 32.08 26.03
N GLU A 61 7.25 33.00 25.13
CA GLU A 61 8.05 34.21 24.87
C GLU A 61 7.95 35.29 25.95
N ARG A 62 6.96 35.18 26.82
CA ARG A 62 6.86 36.08 28.00
C ARG A 62 7.94 35.83 29.06
N SER A 63 8.63 34.69 28.98
CA SER A 63 9.66 34.30 29.95
C SER A 63 10.94 33.84 29.24
N PRO A 64 12.11 34.43 29.56
CA PRO A 64 13.41 33.95 29.06
C PRO A 64 13.68 32.48 29.38
N VAL A 65 13.26 32.00 30.55
CA VAL A 65 13.36 30.61 30.98
C VAL A 65 12.50 29.71 30.08
N GLY A 66 11.33 30.20 29.66
CA GLY A 66 10.42 29.49 28.80
C GLY A 66 11.04 29.14 27.42
N ILE A 67 11.83 30.04 26.84
CA ILE A 67 12.51 29.79 25.55
C ILE A 67 13.59 28.71 25.71
N GLN A 68 14.37 28.75 26.78
CA GLN A 68 15.39 27.75 27.06
C GLN A 68 14.75 26.36 27.27
N GLN A 69 13.74 26.25 28.11
CA GLN A 69 12.98 25.01 28.33
C GLN A 69 12.36 24.50 27.04
N TRP A 70 11.85 25.39 26.16
CA TRP A 70 11.32 25.04 24.85
C TRP A 70 12.36 24.29 23.99
N GLN A 71 13.58 24.81 23.91
CA GLN A 71 14.66 24.19 23.14
C GLN A 71 15.12 22.86 23.75
N GLU A 72 15.06 22.73 25.06
CA GLU A 72 15.48 21.51 25.77
C GLU A 72 14.44 20.41 25.69
N GLN A 73 13.14 20.72 25.80
CA GLN A 73 12.05 19.76 25.94
C GLN A 73 11.30 19.46 24.63
N VAL A 74 11.33 20.35 23.64
CA VAL A 74 10.63 20.15 22.38
C VAL A 74 11.62 19.82 21.27
N HIS A 75 11.40 18.70 20.57
CA HIS A 75 12.19 18.30 19.42
C HIS A 75 11.70 18.99 18.14
N SER A 76 10.40 18.94 17.89
CA SER A 76 9.77 19.48 16.69
C SER A 76 8.26 19.64 16.87
N ALA A 77 7.63 20.43 16.00
CA ALA A 77 6.19 20.63 16.00
C ALA A 77 5.60 20.41 14.61
N PHE A 78 4.48 19.69 14.52
CA PHE A 78 3.61 19.63 13.36
C PHE A 78 2.37 20.48 13.64
N ILE A 79 2.18 21.51 12.81
CA ILE A 79 1.10 22.48 12.97
C ILE A 79 0.20 22.40 11.74
N TYR A 80 -1.10 22.26 11.98
CA TYR A 80 -2.13 22.33 10.95
C TYR A 80 -3.02 23.57 11.17
N ALA A 81 -3.69 24.04 10.12
CA ALA A 81 -4.54 25.23 10.24
C ALA A 81 -5.71 24.98 11.21
N GLY A 82 -5.91 25.91 12.13
CA GLY A 82 -7.04 25.93 13.04
C GLY A 82 -8.28 26.62 12.45
N SER A 83 -9.24 26.93 13.30
CA SER A 83 -10.47 27.64 12.92
C SER A 83 -10.26 29.14 12.77
N ASP A 84 -9.29 29.72 13.49
CA ASP A 84 -8.97 31.16 13.46
C ASP A 84 -7.94 31.46 12.37
N VAL A 85 -8.42 32.01 11.26
CA VAL A 85 -7.58 32.39 10.10
C VAL A 85 -6.65 33.55 10.42
N ASP A 86 -7.04 34.45 11.32
CA ASP A 86 -6.18 35.58 11.72
C ASP A 86 -5.04 35.10 12.62
N ALA A 87 -5.28 34.14 13.50
CA ALA A 87 -4.22 33.47 14.26
C ALA A 87 -3.26 32.75 13.30
N LEU A 88 -3.79 32.06 12.28
CA LEU A 88 -2.98 31.40 11.25
C LEU A 88 -2.10 32.40 10.48
N ARG A 89 -2.65 33.57 10.08
CA ARG A 89 -1.88 34.64 9.41
C ARG A 89 -0.77 35.22 10.29
N LYS A 90 -1.09 35.50 11.54
CA LYS A 90 -0.11 36.01 12.54
C LYS A 90 1.01 34.98 12.73
N LEU A 91 0.64 33.73 12.88
CA LEU A 91 1.60 32.64 13.04
C LEU A 91 2.50 32.48 11.81
N ALA A 92 1.94 32.52 10.60
CA ALA A 92 2.71 32.46 9.35
C ALA A 92 3.76 33.56 9.27
N ARG A 93 3.38 34.83 9.56
CA ARG A 93 4.31 35.99 9.61
C ARG A 93 5.40 35.80 10.66
N LYS A 94 5.02 35.30 11.82
CA LYS A 94 5.95 35.07 12.94
C LYS A 94 6.96 33.96 12.61
N LEU A 95 6.50 32.82 12.10
CA LEU A 95 7.35 31.69 11.76
C LEU A 95 8.30 31.98 10.59
N THR A 96 7.83 32.71 9.58
CA THR A 96 8.66 33.10 8.42
C THR A 96 9.57 34.30 8.71
N GLY A 97 9.29 35.08 9.75
CA GLY A 97 9.94 36.37 9.99
C GLY A 97 9.60 37.43 8.94
N ASP A 98 8.64 37.16 8.07
CA ASP A 98 8.22 38.04 6.98
C ASP A 98 6.91 38.75 7.33
N LYS A 99 7.00 40.07 7.59
CA LYS A 99 5.84 40.89 7.92
C LYS A 99 4.82 41.01 6.80
N GLU A 100 5.29 40.84 5.56
CA GLU A 100 4.48 40.92 4.33
C GLU A 100 3.96 39.53 3.89
N ALA A 101 4.26 38.47 4.65
CA ALA A 101 3.75 37.14 4.33
C ALA A 101 2.21 37.14 4.27
N THR A 102 1.67 36.58 3.22
CA THR A 102 0.22 36.49 2.97
C THR A 102 -0.26 35.05 2.90
N LEU A 103 -1.50 34.87 3.30
CA LEU A 103 -2.24 33.61 3.15
C LEU A 103 -3.45 33.90 2.24
N ASN A 104 -3.45 33.28 1.09
CA ASN A 104 -4.54 33.39 0.12
C ASN A 104 -5.32 32.09 0.09
N ASP A 105 -6.65 32.18 -0.03
CA ASP A 105 -7.48 31.00 -0.22
C ASP A 105 -7.02 30.23 -1.46
N MET A 106 -6.99 28.93 -1.34
CA MET A 106 -6.67 28.06 -2.46
C MET A 106 -7.86 28.05 -3.43
N ASN A 107 -7.64 28.38 -4.69
CA ASN A 107 -8.69 28.42 -5.68
C ASN A 107 -8.95 27.02 -6.26
N ARG A 108 -10.21 26.68 -6.54
CA ARG A 108 -10.63 25.40 -7.19
C ARG A 108 -10.02 25.17 -8.58
N SER A 109 -9.52 26.21 -9.24
CA SER A 109 -8.69 26.09 -10.43
C SER A 109 -7.22 25.80 -10.10
N ALA A 110 -6.93 25.29 -8.92
CA ALA A 110 -5.60 24.96 -8.48
C ALA A 110 -4.91 24.00 -9.46
N ARG A 111 -3.75 24.43 -9.87
CA ARG A 111 -2.87 23.72 -10.80
C ARG A 111 -2.15 22.60 -10.06
N ASP A 112 -1.33 21.87 -10.79
CA ASP A 112 -0.54 20.78 -10.24
C ASP A 112 0.22 21.19 -8.98
N MET A 113 0.09 20.39 -7.95
CA MET A 113 0.90 20.44 -6.75
C MET A 113 2.22 19.75 -7.02
N LEU A 114 3.30 20.33 -6.53
CA LEU A 114 4.62 19.74 -6.59
C LEU A 114 5.11 19.42 -5.17
N VAL A 115 5.45 18.17 -4.93
CA VAL A 115 6.27 17.78 -3.78
C VAL A 115 7.72 18.05 -4.14
N SER A 116 8.41 18.94 -3.42
CA SER A 116 9.77 19.37 -3.75
C SER A 116 10.73 18.18 -3.87
N ASP A 117 11.54 18.18 -4.93
CA ASP A 117 12.56 17.16 -5.15
C ASP A 117 13.72 17.23 -4.13
N GLY A 118 13.96 18.41 -3.56
CA GLY A 118 14.98 18.65 -2.54
C GLY A 118 14.66 18.04 -1.15
N VAL A 119 13.48 17.44 -0.95
CA VAL A 119 13.03 16.92 0.36
C VAL A 119 12.95 15.39 0.41
N VAL A 120 13.80 14.69 -0.33
CA VAL A 120 13.84 13.20 -0.37
C VAL A 120 13.98 12.60 1.03
N GLY A 121 14.80 13.15 1.89
CA GLY A 121 14.98 12.69 3.26
C GLY A 121 13.74 12.85 4.15
N PHE A 122 12.74 13.62 3.69
CA PHE A 122 11.49 13.87 4.40
C PHE A 122 10.29 13.19 3.74
N CYS A 123 10.08 13.42 2.45
CA CYS A 123 8.94 12.87 1.69
C CYS A 123 9.21 11.52 1.02
N GLY A 124 10.46 11.01 1.11
CA GLY A 124 10.82 9.72 0.51
C GLY A 124 10.45 9.64 -0.97
N VAL A 125 9.70 8.62 -1.33
CA VAL A 125 9.27 8.35 -2.72
C VAL A 125 8.32 9.39 -3.31
N MET A 126 7.67 10.21 -2.49
CA MET A 126 6.82 11.31 -2.97
C MET A 126 7.62 12.52 -3.45
N ALA A 127 8.91 12.64 -3.12
CA ALA A 127 9.73 13.76 -3.55
C ALA A 127 9.86 13.81 -5.08
N GLY A 128 9.61 14.97 -5.67
CA GLY A 128 9.58 15.21 -7.11
C GLY A 128 8.26 14.82 -7.79
N VAL A 129 7.29 14.27 -7.07
CA VAL A 129 5.99 13.92 -7.64
C VAL A 129 5.14 15.18 -7.84
N SER A 130 4.61 15.33 -9.05
CA SER A 130 3.57 16.32 -9.37
C SER A 130 2.22 15.62 -9.44
N LEU A 131 1.19 16.24 -8.88
CA LEU A 131 -0.16 15.70 -8.88
C LEU A 131 -1.21 16.83 -8.93
N THR A 132 -2.33 16.56 -9.57
CA THR A 132 -3.47 17.47 -9.61
C THR A 132 -4.46 17.05 -8.52
N PRO A 133 -4.70 17.88 -7.47
CA PRO A 133 -5.67 17.57 -6.44
C PRO A 133 -7.08 17.57 -7.02
N SER A 134 -7.97 16.77 -6.46
CA SER A 134 -9.40 16.87 -6.76
C SER A 134 -10.01 18.11 -6.13
N ASP A 135 -11.13 18.58 -6.70
CA ASP A 135 -11.81 19.79 -6.25
C ASP A 135 -12.26 19.76 -4.78
N ALA A 136 -12.48 18.58 -4.21
CA ALA A 136 -12.96 18.40 -2.84
C ALA A 136 -11.94 18.85 -1.77
N ASN A 137 -10.64 18.82 -2.05
CA ASN A 137 -9.58 19.12 -1.07
C ASN A 137 -9.16 20.58 -0.99
N VAL A 138 -9.66 21.41 -1.88
CA VAL A 138 -9.21 22.80 -2.05
C VAL A 138 -9.88 23.75 -1.07
N ASP A 139 -11.10 23.45 -0.61
CA ASP A 139 -11.99 24.41 0.09
C ASP A 139 -11.53 24.80 1.50
N HIS A 140 -10.55 24.11 2.11
CA HIS A 140 -10.10 24.34 3.49
C HIS A 140 -8.59 24.56 3.62
N SER A 141 -7.94 24.95 2.52
CA SER A 141 -6.49 25.14 2.48
C SER A 141 -6.12 26.55 1.99
N PHE A 142 -4.95 27.01 2.44
CA PHE A 142 -4.41 28.32 2.08
C PHE A 142 -3.07 28.17 1.39
N LEU A 143 -2.71 29.14 0.56
CA LEU A 143 -1.38 29.27 -0.05
C LEU A 143 -0.59 30.32 0.73
N LEU A 144 0.52 29.90 1.32
CA LEU A 144 1.47 30.79 1.99
C LEU A 144 2.46 31.36 0.96
N TYR A 145 2.49 32.67 0.87
CA TYR A 145 3.49 33.43 0.11
C TYR A 145 4.40 34.18 1.07
N SER A 146 5.70 33.97 0.94
CA SER A 146 6.72 34.67 1.72
C SER A 146 7.93 34.98 0.85
N SER A 147 8.50 36.16 1.04
CA SER A 147 9.71 36.62 0.34
C SER A 147 10.99 36.12 1.02
N THR A 148 10.91 35.60 2.25
CA THR A 148 12.08 35.14 3.01
C THR A 148 12.46 33.70 2.64
N ARG A 149 13.76 33.40 2.63
CA ARG A 149 14.30 32.05 2.38
C ARG A 149 14.39 31.18 3.62
N VAL A 150 13.75 31.57 4.71
CA VAL A 150 13.79 30.84 6.00
C VAL A 150 12.99 29.54 5.93
N ALA A 151 11.98 29.50 5.06
CA ALA A 151 11.13 28.34 4.88
C ALA A 151 11.61 27.44 3.72
N THR A 152 11.67 26.12 3.96
CA THR A 152 11.75 25.13 2.90
C THR A 152 10.35 24.70 2.51
N ASN A 153 9.89 25.07 1.34
CA ASN A 153 8.60 24.62 0.82
C ASN A 153 8.66 23.15 0.44
N ILE A 154 7.81 22.35 1.08
CA ILE A 154 7.74 20.89 0.87
C ILE A 154 6.70 20.57 -0.19
N ILE A 155 5.48 21.13 -0.05
CA ILE A 155 4.41 21.02 -1.03
C ILE A 155 4.01 22.43 -1.48
N SER A 156 3.99 22.68 -2.78
CA SER A 156 3.70 24.00 -3.33
C SER A 156 2.83 23.94 -4.58
N ILE A 157 2.14 25.04 -4.86
CA ILE A 157 1.44 25.33 -6.11
C ILE A 157 1.99 26.65 -6.64
N GLY A 158 2.73 26.59 -7.74
CA GLY A 158 3.45 27.75 -8.23
C GLY A 158 4.41 28.30 -7.18
N GLN A 159 4.20 29.58 -6.77
CA GLN A 159 5.01 30.23 -5.73
C GLN A 159 4.41 30.10 -4.31
N GLY A 160 3.17 29.60 -4.18
CA GLY A 160 2.51 29.45 -2.88
C GLY A 160 2.82 28.08 -2.27
N ALA A 161 3.17 28.08 -0.98
CA ALA A 161 3.40 26.85 -0.22
C ALA A 161 2.15 26.44 0.54
N VAL A 162 1.87 25.13 0.57
CA VAL A 162 0.81 24.54 1.40
C VAL A 162 1.39 23.83 2.62
N PHE A 163 2.61 23.33 2.47
CA PHE A 163 3.33 22.65 3.54
C PHE A 163 4.80 23.05 3.51
N SER A 164 5.30 23.55 4.64
CA SER A 164 6.65 24.08 4.76
C SER A 164 7.35 23.58 6.02
N LYS A 165 8.68 23.45 5.94
CA LYS A 165 9.58 23.26 7.07
C LYS A 165 10.26 24.57 7.40
N LEU A 166 10.23 24.96 8.68
CA LEU A 166 10.84 26.18 9.20
C LEU A 166 11.64 25.87 10.47
N GLU A 167 12.62 26.72 10.77
CA GLU A 167 13.32 26.70 12.06
C GLU A 167 12.84 27.90 12.88
N TYR A 168 12.33 27.65 14.07
CA TYR A 168 11.83 28.69 14.95
C TYR A 168 12.22 28.46 16.41
N GLN A 169 12.87 29.43 17.02
CA GLN A 169 13.32 29.36 18.43
C GLN A 169 14.05 28.02 18.74
N GLY A 170 14.93 27.57 17.81
CA GLY A 170 15.77 26.37 18.00
C GLY A 170 15.07 25.04 17.82
N ILE A 171 13.82 25.03 17.38
CA ILE A 171 13.11 23.78 17.01
C ILE A 171 12.70 23.77 15.54
N THR A 172 12.56 22.60 14.98
CA THR A 172 12.01 22.41 13.63
C THR A 172 10.48 22.44 13.68
N VAL A 173 9.88 23.34 12.92
CA VAL A 173 8.43 23.47 12.78
C VAL A 173 8.00 23.05 11.38
N PHE A 174 7.05 22.13 11.30
CA PHE A 174 6.38 21.74 10.07
C PHE A 174 5.00 22.37 10.04
N PHE A 175 4.81 23.29 9.13
CA PHE A 175 3.64 24.14 9.04
C PHE A 175 2.79 23.76 7.82
N SER A 176 1.62 23.18 8.07
CA SER A 176 0.59 22.89 7.08
C SER A 176 -0.51 23.94 7.14
N THR A 177 -0.87 24.50 6.00
CA THR A 177 -1.92 25.51 5.88
C THR A 177 -3.29 24.90 5.59
N THR A 178 -3.44 23.57 5.67
CA THR A 178 -4.74 22.88 5.58
C THR A 178 -5.35 22.65 6.96
N LYS A 179 -6.68 22.73 7.03
CA LYS A 179 -7.45 22.42 8.26
C LYS A 179 -7.69 20.93 8.44
N GLU A 180 -7.68 20.18 7.36
CA GLU A 180 -8.07 18.77 7.37
C GLU A 180 -6.90 17.85 7.67
N ILE A 181 -7.14 16.89 8.55
CA ILE A 181 -6.32 15.71 8.76
C ILE A 181 -7.12 14.50 8.27
N ILE A 182 -6.44 13.59 7.59
CA ILE A 182 -7.05 12.36 7.05
C ILE A 182 -7.78 11.57 8.15
N ASP A 183 -8.99 11.13 7.83
CA ASP A 183 -9.77 10.27 8.72
C ASP A 183 -9.56 8.79 8.36
N LEU A 184 -8.86 8.07 9.22
CA LEU A 184 -8.58 6.64 9.01
C LEU A 184 -9.81 5.75 9.21
N ASP A 185 -10.86 6.23 9.87
CA ASP A 185 -12.12 5.49 10.04
C ASP A 185 -13.14 5.80 8.94
N ALA A 186 -12.83 6.75 8.05
CA ALA A 186 -13.70 7.04 6.92
C ALA A 186 -13.90 5.79 6.04
N LYS A 187 -15.17 5.50 5.74
CA LYS A 187 -15.52 4.36 4.88
C LYS A 187 -15.15 4.65 3.43
N ILE A 188 -14.51 3.69 2.80
CA ILE A 188 -14.19 3.71 1.37
C ILE A 188 -15.35 3.10 0.59
N SER A 189 -15.99 3.88 -0.27
CA SER A 189 -17.11 3.43 -1.11
C SER A 189 -16.67 2.90 -2.48
N THR A 190 -15.47 3.26 -2.93
CA THR A 190 -14.94 2.91 -4.25
C THR A 190 -13.99 1.70 -4.22
N GLY A 191 -13.74 1.11 -3.05
CA GLY A 191 -12.80 -0.01 -2.87
C GLY A 191 -11.33 0.33 -3.03
N VAL A 192 -10.99 1.56 -3.41
CA VAL A 192 -9.62 2.06 -3.59
C VAL A 192 -9.45 3.43 -2.93
N PHE A 193 -8.23 3.71 -2.49
CA PHE A 193 -7.83 5.03 -1.99
C PHE A 193 -7.13 5.80 -3.10
N ASP A 194 -7.55 7.04 -3.35
CA ASP A 194 -6.90 7.95 -4.29
C ASP A 194 -6.23 9.10 -3.51
N VAL A 195 -4.89 9.18 -3.59
CA VAL A 195 -4.15 10.23 -2.89
C VAL A 195 -4.50 11.62 -3.39
N ARG A 196 -4.96 11.76 -4.64
CA ARG A 196 -5.35 13.06 -5.21
C ARG A 196 -6.50 13.70 -4.44
N ASP A 197 -7.37 12.87 -3.85
CA ASP A 197 -8.48 13.32 -3.01
C ASP A 197 -8.04 13.70 -1.59
N HIS A 198 -6.81 13.34 -1.19
CA HIS A 198 -6.37 13.44 0.21
C HIS A 198 -4.94 13.96 0.38
N VAL A 199 -4.33 14.53 -0.67
CA VAL A 199 -2.91 14.91 -0.66
C VAL A 199 -2.57 15.83 0.50
N LEU A 200 -3.40 16.85 0.75
CA LEU A 200 -3.15 17.87 1.76
C LEU A 200 -3.40 17.36 3.19
N SER A 201 -4.36 16.47 3.35
CA SER A 201 -4.70 15.89 4.66
C SER A 201 -3.82 14.68 5.04
N ALA A 202 -3.21 14.00 4.05
CA ALA A 202 -2.47 12.75 4.25
C ALA A 202 -0.95 12.91 4.14
N VAL A 203 -0.44 13.47 3.03
CA VAL A 203 1.01 13.51 2.75
C VAL A 203 1.81 14.29 3.80
N PRO A 204 1.37 15.47 4.28
CA PRO A 204 2.10 16.23 5.30
C PRO A 204 2.31 15.43 6.59
N ILE A 205 1.23 14.88 7.15
CA ILE A 205 1.29 14.17 8.44
C ILE A 205 2.06 12.86 8.34
N VAL A 206 1.88 12.07 7.26
CA VAL A 206 2.62 10.82 7.04
C VAL A 206 4.12 11.11 6.88
N SER A 207 4.48 12.11 6.08
CA SER A 207 5.88 12.50 5.90
C SER A 207 6.52 12.96 7.21
N TYR A 208 5.80 13.76 8.00
CA TYR A 208 6.29 14.20 9.30
C TYR A 208 6.51 13.03 10.27
N ILE A 209 5.56 12.09 10.37
CA ILE A 209 5.70 10.92 11.25
C ILE A 209 6.94 10.11 10.86
N ARG A 210 7.14 9.83 9.59
CA ARG A 210 8.30 9.07 9.10
C ARG A 210 9.64 9.78 9.35
N TRP A 211 9.64 11.10 9.34
CA TRP A 211 10.83 11.89 9.65
C TRP A 211 11.08 12.00 11.16
N ALA A 212 10.02 12.23 11.94
CA ALA A 212 10.15 12.57 13.35
C ALA A 212 10.38 11.37 14.27
N PHE A 213 9.96 10.17 13.87
CA PHE A 213 10.00 8.97 14.71
C PHE A 213 10.81 7.88 14.03
N THR A 214 11.83 7.37 14.70
CA THR A 214 12.67 6.27 14.20
C THR A 214 12.04 4.90 14.44
N GLU A 215 11.19 4.78 15.45
CA GLU A 215 10.57 3.53 15.93
C GLU A 215 9.13 3.33 15.40
N HIS A 216 8.79 3.99 14.28
CA HIS A 216 7.48 3.82 13.64
C HIS A 216 7.41 2.54 12.79
N TRP A 217 6.21 2.02 12.58
CA TRP A 217 5.98 0.94 11.62
C TRP A 217 6.36 1.37 10.20
N HIS A 218 7.22 0.60 9.57
CA HIS A 218 7.67 0.83 8.19
C HIS A 218 7.90 -0.49 7.46
N ALA A 219 7.81 -0.50 6.13
CA ALA A 219 8.24 -1.63 5.33
C ALA A 219 9.78 -1.66 5.21
N PRO A 220 10.43 -2.84 5.29
CA PRO A 220 11.89 -2.95 5.15
C PRO A 220 12.38 -2.65 3.72
N GLU A 221 11.54 -2.87 2.74
CA GLU A 221 11.83 -2.65 1.32
C GLU A 221 10.56 -2.32 0.53
N ILE A 222 10.71 -1.71 -0.64
CA ILE A 222 9.61 -1.43 -1.55
C ILE A 222 9.69 -2.44 -2.69
N ASN A 223 8.70 -3.33 -2.77
CA ASN A 223 8.61 -4.36 -3.80
C ASN A 223 7.69 -3.93 -4.93
N ALA A 224 7.96 -4.39 -6.16
CA ALA A 224 7.12 -4.14 -7.32
C ALA A 224 6.95 -5.39 -8.18
N SER A 225 5.80 -5.53 -8.83
CA SER A 225 5.52 -6.56 -9.83
C SER A 225 4.53 -6.03 -10.87
N LEU A 226 4.77 -6.35 -12.14
CA LEU A 226 3.78 -6.14 -13.20
C LEU A 226 2.98 -7.43 -13.38
N VAL A 227 1.66 -7.35 -13.28
CA VAL A 227 0.75 -8.47 -13.50
C VAL A 227 0.04 -8.30 -14.84
N VAL A 228 0.16 -9.28 -15.71
CA VAL A 228 -0.60 -9.33 -16.97
C VAL A 228 -1.70 -10.38 -16.84
N ASP A 229 -2.96 -9.95 -16.91
CA ASP A 229 -4.11 -10.85 -16.75
C ASP A 229 -4.41 -11.60 -18.05
N ASP A 230 -4.83 -12.88 -17.93
CA ASP A 230 -5.42 -13.76 -18.95
C ASP A 230 -4.49 -14.48 -19.96
N PRO A 231 -3.27 -14.06 -20.30
CA PRO A 231 -2.57 -14.64 -21.45
C PRO A 231 -2.39 -16.15 -21.34
N VAL A 232 -2.66 -16.83 -22.45
CA VAL A 232 -2.18 -18.21 -22.64
C VAL A 232 -0.69 -18.14 -22.99
N LEU A 233 0.13 -19.01 -22.41
CA LEU A 233 1.58 -19.05 -22.65
C LEU A 233 1.90 -19.58 -24.07
N LYS A 234 1.54 -18.79 -25.08
CA LYS A 234 1.88 -18.98 -26.50
C LYS A 234 2.82 -17.87 -26.93
N GLN A 235 3.53 -18.06 -28.05
CA GLN A 235 4.53 -17.10 -28.53
C GLN A 235 3.99 -15.65 -28.56
N SER A 236 2.75 -15.48 -29.03
CA SER A 236 2.00 -14.24 -28.94
C SER A 236 0.60 -14.49 -28.41
N TYR A 237 0.06 -13.54 -27.66
CA TYR A 237 -1.32 -13.49 -27.20
C TYR A 237 -1.82 -12.05 -27.29
N GLY A 238 -2.81 -11.80 -28.15
CA GLY A 238 -3.21 -10.44 -28.47
C GLY A 238 -2.04 -9.60 -28.97
N PHE A 239 -1.76 -8.49 -28.31
CA PHE A 239 -0.61 -7.62 -28.62
C PHE A 239 0.69 -8.01 -27.89
N LEU A 240 0.65 -9.00 -27.01
CA LEU A 240 1.80 -9.42 -26.22
C LEU A 240 2.61 -10.49 -26.97
N ASN A 241 3.90 -10.23 -27.19
CA ASN A 241 4.91 -11.18 -27.64
C ASN A 241 5.91 -11.41 -26.52
N PHE A 242 5.95 -12.61 -25.92
CA PHE A 242 6.77 -12.87 -24.75
C PHE A 242 8.28 -12.70 -24.99
N GLN A 243 8.80 -13.00 -26.19
CA GLN A 243 10.22 -12.83 -26.50
C GLN A 243 10.62 -11.35 -26.59
N GLU A 244 9.80 -10.55 -27.24
CA GLU A 244 10.00 -9.09 -27.33
C GLU A 244 9.83 -8.45 -25.95
N PHE A 245 8.84 -8.90 -25.19
CA PHE A 245 8.56 -8.40 -23.85
C PHE A 245 9.72 -8.67 -22.87
N LEU A 246 10.39 -9.82 -22.97
CA LEU A 246 11.62 -10.09 -22.21
C LEU A 246 12.71 -9.07 -22.50
N SER A 247 12.86 -8.68 -23.76
CA SER A 247 13.84 -7.65 -24.16
C SER A 247 13.52 -6.28 -23.53
N LEU A 248 12.23 -5.93 -23.46
CA LEU A 248 11.77 -4.71 -22.77
C LEU A 248 12.02 -4.79 -21.27
N MET A 249 11.66 -5.90 -20.61
CA MET A 249 11.91 -6.09 -19.18
C MET A 249 13.38 -5.92 -18.81
N ARG A 250 14.29 -6.50 -19.60
CA ARG A 250 15.74 -6.35 -19.36
C ARG A 250 16.24 -4.93 -19.56
N ARG A 251 15.73 -4.25 -20.60
CA ARG A 251 16.12 -2.86 -20.91
C ARG A 251 15.64 -1.87 -19.86
N HIS A 252 14.38 -2.02 -19.43
CA HIS A 252 13.69 -1.11 -18.54
C HIS A 252 13.63 -1.57 -17.07
N ARG A 253 14.29 -2.71 -16.76
CA ARG A 253 14.50 -3.23 -15.40
C ARG A 253 13.20 -3.45 -14.63
N PHE A 254 12.31 -4.29 -15.15
CA PHE A 254 11.11 -4.75 -14.45
C PHE A 254 10.90 -6.25 -14.64
N SER A 255 10.07 -6.84 -13.80
CA SER A 255 9.64 -8.24 -13.88
C SER A 255 8.14 -8.34 -14.08
N THR A 256 7.70 -9.44 -14.65
CA THR A 256 6.30 -9.66 -15.00
C THR A 256 5.79 -10.99 -14.45
N ASN A 257 4.64 -10.93 -13.81
CA ASN A 257 3.83 -12.08 -13.46
C ASN A 257 2.68 -12.22 -14.48
N VAL A 258 2.44 -13.41 -14.97
CA VAL A 258 1.23 -13.72 -15.75
C VAL A 258 0.20 -14.32 -14.81
N ALA A 259 -0.93 -13.64 -14.63
CA ALA A 259 -2.08 -14.21 -13.95
C ALA A 259 -2.69 -15.28 -14.86
N PHE A 260 -2.23 -16.52 -14.64
CA PHE A 260 -2.49 -17.65 -15.53
C PHE A 260 -3.80 -18.36 -15.16
N ILE A 261 -4.68 -18.52 -16.14
CA ILE A 261 -5.94 -19.24 -15.94
C ILE A 261 -5.65 -20.74 -15.86
N PRO A 262 -5.88 -21.42 -14.73
CA PRO A 262 -5.55 -22.84 -14.52
C PRO A 262 -6.18 -23.78 -15.53
N TRP A 263 -7.33 -23.43 -16.10
CA TRP A 263 -7.95 -24.21 -17.19
C TRP A 263 -7.01 -24.40 -18.39
N ASN A 264 -6.08 -23.47 -18.63
CA ASN A 264 -5.13 -23.50 -19.74
C ASN A 264 -3.91 -24.40 -19.50
N TRP A 265 -3.83 -25.18 -18.42
CA TRP A 265 -2.65 -25.92 -18.00
C TRP A 265 -2.02 -26.84 -19.10
N ARG A 266 -2.81 -27.29 -20.07
CA ARG A 266 -2.35 -28.11 -21.22
C ARG A 266 -1.94 -27.27 -22.43
N ARG A 267 -2.13 -25.96 -22.44
CA ARG A 267 -2.13 -25.12 -23.65
C ARG A 267 -0.87 -24.28 -23.82
N SER A 268 0.09 -24.37 -22.90
CA SER A 268 1.37 -23.67 -22.99
C SER A 268 2.27 -24.22 -24.07
N SER A 269 2.87 -23.38 -24.90
CA SER A 269 3.81 -23.78 -25.95
C SER A 269 5.19 -24.09 -25.37
N PRO A 270 5.92 -25.10 -25.92
CA PRO A 270 7.27 -25.43 -25.41
C PRO A 270 8.27 -24.29 -25.49
N ALA A 271 8.16 -23.41 -26.49
CA ALA A 271 9.06 -22.27 -26.66
C ALA A 271 8.90 -21.25 -25.53
N VAL A 272 7.63 -20.90 -25.16
CA VAL A 272 7.36 -19.96 -24.07
C VAL A 272 7.66 -20.59 -22.71
N VAL A 273 7.35 -21.86 -22.51
CA VAL A 273 7.74 -22.63 -21.33
C VAL A 273 9.25 -22.55 -21.09
N ARG A 274 10.05 -22.76 -22.13
CA ARG A 274 11.52 -22.63 -22.05
C ARG A 274 11.93 -21.23 -21.67
N LEU A 275 11.30 -20.19 -22.27
CA LEU A 275 11.57 -18.79 -21.99
C LEU A 275 11.34 -18.47 -20.50
N PHE A 276 10.24 -18.95 -19.92
CA PHE A 276 9.93 -18.72 -18.49
C PHE A 276 10.91 -19.45 -17.57
N ARG A 277 11.25 -20.70 -17.89
CA ARG A 277 12.20 -21.49 -17.09
C ARG A 277 13.63 -20.93 -17.10
N GLU A 278 14.05 -20.38 -18.24
CA GLU A 278 15.40 -19.81 -18.39
C GLU A 278 15.50 -18.38 -17.83
N ASN A 279 14.38 -17.73 -17.49
CA ASN A 279 14.33 -16.34 -16.99
C ASN A 279 13.37 -16.21 -15.80
N PRO A 280 13.58 -16.97 -14.71
CA PRO A 280 12.68 -16.95 -13.55
C PRO A 280 12.72 -15.62 -12.78
N GLU A 281 13.77 -14.82 -12.96
CA GLU A 281 13.88 -13.47 -12.40
C GLU A 281 13.02 -12.44 -13.14
N ALA A 282 12.72 -12.70 -14.41
CA ALA A 282 11.93 -11.82 -15.26
C ALA A 282 10.47 -12.25 -15.31
N TYR A 283 10.20 -13.55 -15.36
CA TYR A 283 8.87 -14.10 -15.52
C TYR A 283 8.45 -15.01 -14.38
N SER A 284 7.20 -14.84 -13.93
CA SER A 284 6.50 -15.79 -13.07
C SER A 284 5.06 -15.98 -13.53
N ILE A 285 4.37 -16.97 -12.98
CA ILE A 285 2.92 -17.15 -13.16
C ILE A 285 2.24 -17.26 -11.80
N SER A 286 1.01 -16.77 -11.70
CA SER A 286 0.15 -16.91 -10.52
C SER A 286 -1.21 -17.50 -10.90
N VAL A 287 -2.04 -17.79 -9.92
CA VAL A 287 -3.35 -18.43 -10.10
C VAL A 287 -4.40 -17.38 -10.46
N HIS A 288 -5.02 -17.46 -11.64
CA HIS A 288 -6.08 -16.56 -12.07
C HIS A 288 -7.44 -17.25 -12.10
N GLY A 289 -8.09 -17.32 -10.95
CA GLY A 289 -9.31 -18.09 -10.80
C GLY A 289 -9.12 -19.60 -11.00
N CYS A 290 -10.13 -20.27 -11.52
CA CYS A 290 -10.08 -21.70 -11.88
C CYS A 290 -10.33 -21.88 -13.39
N ASP A 291 -11.50 -21.48 -13.85
CA ASP A 291 -11.98 -21.60 -15.24
C ASP A 291 -12.14 -20.23 -15.91
N HIS A 292 -12.03 -19.18 -15.14
CA HIS A 292 -12.34 -17.80 -15.50
C HIS A 292 -13.76 -17.67 -16.07
N THR A 293 -14.71 -18.32 -15.42
CA THR A 293 -16.14 -18.11 -15.66
C THR A 293 -16.59 -16.90 -14.86
N SER A 294 -17.64 -16.21 -15.30
CA SER A 294 -18.13 -14.96 -14.67
C SER A 294 -18.29 -15.12 -13.16
N ALA A 295 -17.70 -14.19 -12.39
CA ALA A 295 -17.83 -14.07 -10.93
C ALA A 295 -17.62 -15.40 -10.16
N GLU A 296 -16.71 -16.26 -10.60
CA GLU A 296 -16.58 -17.62 -10.05
C GLU A 296 -16.17 -17.70 -8.59
N PHE A 297 -15.57 -16.64 -8.03
CA PHE A 297 -15.24 -16.48 -6.61
C PHE A 297 -16.16 -15.49 -5.88
N GLY A 298 -17.22 -15.02 -6.53
CA GLY A 298 -18.28 -14.21 -5.93
C GLY A 298 -19.44 -15.02 -5.31
N SER A 299 -19.38 -16.35 -5.33
CA SER A 299 -20.40 -17.21 -4.75
C SER A 299 -20.30 -17.25 -3.23
N SER A 300 -21.43 -17.43 -2.55
CA SER A 300 -21.49 -17.77 -1.11
C SER A 300 -21.43 -19.27 -0.83
N ASP A 301 -21.51 -20.12 -1.87
CA ASP A 301 -21.45 -21.57 -1.74
C ASP A 301 -20.00 -22.04 -1.43
N ARG A 302 -19.74 -22.33 -0.16
CA ARG A 302 -18.42 -22.74 0.32
C ARG A 302 -17.94 -24.06 -0.30
N GLN A 303 -18.84 -25.00 -0.61
CA GLN A 303 -18.46 -26.29 -1.22
C GLN A 303 -17.98 -26.09 -2.65
N LEU A 304 -18.73 -25.29 -3.43
CA LEU A 304 -18.36 -24.89 -4.79
C LEU A 304 -17.00 -24.15 -4.81
N LEU A 305 -16.83 -23.19 -3.90
CA LEU A 305 -15.60 -22.39 -3.79
C LEU A 305 -14.40 -23.27 -3.43
N CYS A 306 -14.55 -24.17 -2.46
CA CYS A 306 -13.51 -25.10 -2.06
C CYS A 306 -13.11 -26.05 -3.21
N TRP A 307 -14.09 -26.58 -3.93
CA TRP A 307 -13.86 -27.41 -5.11
C TRP A 307 -13.09 -26.63 -6.20
N LYS A 308 -13.52 -25.39 -6.52
CA LYS A 308 -12.84 -24.54 -7.51
C LYS A 308 -11.40 -24.22 -7.10
N ALA A 309 -11.17 -23.85 -5.85
CA ALA A 309 -9.84 -23.54 -5.34
C ALA A 309 -8.90 -24.74 -5.44
N LYS A 310 -9.34 -25.91 -4.96
CA LYS A 310 -8.56 -27.15 -5.06
C LYS A 310 -8.30 -27.58 -6.50
N GLN A 311 -9.29 -27.45 -7.38
CA GLN A 311 -9.13 -27.76 -8.80
C GLN A 311 -8.15 -26.79 -9.48
N ALA A 312 -8.20 -25.48 -9.14
CA ALA A 312 -7.26 -24.50 -9.66
C ALA A 312 -5.82 -24.88 -9.28
N LEU A 313 -5.56 -25.15 -8.01
CA LEU A 313 -4.24 -25.54 -7.52
C LEU A 313 -3.77 -26.87 -8.15
N ALA A 314 -4.60 -27.89 -8.19
CA ALA A 314 -4.26 -29.16 -8.83
C ALA A 314 -3.88 -29.00 -10.31
N ARG A 315 -4.56 -28.11 -11.05
CA ARG A 315 -4.21 -27.78 -12.46
C ARG A 315 -2.90 -27.01 -12.56
N MET A 316 -2.59 -26.13 -11.60
CA MET A 316 -1.29 -25.44 -11.54
C MET A 316 -0.15 -26.42 -11.26
N ASP A 317 -0.34 -27.35 -10.31
CA ASP A 317 0.64 -28.42 -10.03
C ASP A 317 0.86 -29.33 -11.25
N LEU A 318 -0.20 -29.68 -11.99
CA LEU A 318 -0.10 -30.42 -13.24
C LEU A 318 0.62 -29.61 -14.33
N HIS A 319 0.40 -28.30 -14.38
CA HIS A 319 1.16 -27.42 -15.29
C HIS A 319 2.64 -27.42 -14.94
N GLU A 320 2.96 -27.23 -13.67
CA GLU A 320 4.34 -27.23 -13.17
C GLU A 320 5.04 -28.56 -13.42
N SER A 321 4.38 -29.70 -13.10
CA SER A 321 4.91 -31.05 -13.34
C SER A 321 5.19 -31.31 -14.82
N ARG A 322 4.34 -30.77 -15.72
CA ARG A 322 4.47 -30.95 -17.17
C ARG A 322 5.54 -30.03 -17.77
N THR A 323 5.69 -28.83 -17.27
CA THR A 323 6.47 -27.77 -17.89
C THR A 323 7.75 -27.41 -17.14
N GLY A 324 7.82 -27.67 -15.84
CA GLY A 324 8.86 -27.20 -14.93
C GLY A 324 8.81 -25.69 -14.66
N VAL A 325 7.71 -25.01 -15.01
CA VAL A 325 7.48 -23.60 -14.65
C VAL A 325 6.77 -23.57 -13.29
N HIS A 326 7.47 -23.09 -12.27
CA HIS A 326 6.89 -22.89 -10.94
C HIS A 326 5.83 -21.79 -10.95
N HIS A 327 4.82 -21.93 -10.09
CA HIS A 327 3.79 -20.93 -9.94
C HIS A 327 3.80 -20.27 -8.55
N ASP A 328 3.55 -18.99 -8.53
CA ASP A 328 3.33 -18.23 -7.30
C ASP A 328 1.98 -18.62 -6.69
N ARG A 329 1.95 -19.00 -5.41
CA ARG A 329 0.74 -19.41 -4.69
C ARG A 329 -0.09 -18.18 -4.27
N VAL A 330 -0.41 -17.34 -5.23
CA VAL A 330 -1.19 -16.12 -5.08
C VAL A 330 -2.40 -16.19 -6.00
N MET A 331 -3.59 -15.96 -5.43
CA MET A 331 -4.83 -15.88 -6.21
C MET A 331 -5.03 -14.46 -6.72
N VAL A 332 -5.15 -14.30 -8.01
CA VAL A 332 -5.61 -13.08 -8.68
C VAL A 332 -7.06 -13.30 -9.08
N PHE A 333 -7.99 -12.50 -8.56
CA PHE A 333 -9.41 -12.72 -8.82
C PHE A 333 -9.79 -12.34 -10.25
N PRO A 334 -10.46 -13.25 -10.99
CA PRO A 334 -11.05 -12.92 -12.29
C PRO A 334 -12.10 -11.81 -12.14
N GLN A 335 -12.03 -10.83 -13.05
CA GLN A 335 -12.95 -9.67 -13.05
C GLN A 335 -12.96 -8.84 -11.75
N GLY A 336 -12.01 -9.05 -10.86
CA GLY A 336 -11.97 -8.36 -9.56
C GLY A 336 -13.05 -8.82 -8.57
N VAL A 337 -13.76 -9.92 -8.81
CA VAL A 337 -14.93 -10.35 -8.04
C VAL A 337 -14.58 -11.41 -7.03
N PHE A 338 -14.93 -11.16 -5.77
CA PHE A 338 -14.77 -12.11 -4.65
C PHE A 338 -15.88 -11.95 -3.61
N SER A 339 -16.13 -13.00 -2.82
CA SER A 339 -17.00 -13.01 -1.65
C SER A 339 -16.20 -13.24 -0.36
N GLU A 340 -16.78 -12.92 0.79
CA GLU A 340 -16.21 -13.23 2.09
C GLU A 340 -16.02 -14.75 2.27
N ALA A 341 -16.98 -15.54 1.79
CA ALA A 341 -16.89 -17.00 1.79
C ALA A 341 -15.67 -17.50 0.99
N ALA A 342 -15.37 -16.87 -0.15
CA ALA A 342 -14.18 -17.20 -0.95
C ALA A 342 -12.90 -16.96 -0.17
N MET A 343 -12.76 -15.82 0.52
CA MET A 343 -11.57 -15.50 1.33
C MET A 343 -11.36 -16.53 2.43
N SER A 344 -12.44 -16.91 3.13
CA SER A 344 -12.39 -17.94 4.17
C SER A 344 -11.94 -19.32 3.63
N VAL A 345 -12.39 -19.69 2.44
CA VAL A 345 -11.98 -20.94 1.78
C VAL A 345 -10.52 -20.90 1.33
N LEU A 346 -10.11 -19.81 0.66
CA LEU A 346 -8.76 -19.66 0.13
C LEU A 346 -7.69 -19.68 1.22
N LYS A 347 -7.98 -19.11 2.40
CA LYS A 347 -7.11 -19.17 3.59
C LYS A 347 -6.74 -20.59 4.00
N GLN A 348 -7.64 -21.55 3.79
CA GLN A 348 -7.46 -22.96 4.18
C GLN A 348 -6.90 -23.83 3.05
N THR A 349 -6.33 -23.20 2.02
CA THR A 349 -5.57 -23.83 0.93
C THR A 349 -4.09 -23.55 1.06
N ASP A 350 -3.29 -23.99 0.09
CA ASP A 350 -1.85 -23.65 0.00
C ASP A 350 -1.57 -22.24 -0.55
N LEU A 351 -2.61 -21.44 -0.81
CA LEU A 351 -2.44 -20.05 -1.23
C LEU A 351 -1.91 -19.20 -0.07
N ILE A 352 -1.02 -18.27 -0.40
CA ILE A 352 -0.38 -17.40 0.60
C ILE A 352 -1.08 -16.04 0.73
N ALA A 353 -1.77 -15.61 -0.32
CA ALA A 353 -2.48 -14.33 -0.36
C ALA A 353 -3.40 -14.26 -1.59
N THR A 354 -4.18 -13.18 -1.64
CA THR A 354 -4.93 -12.76 -2.82
C THR A 354 -4.48 -11.38 -3.28
N VAL A 355 -4.72 -11.08 -4.57
CA VAL A 355 -4.44 -9.79 -5.19
C VAL A 355 -5.66 -9.34 -5.96
N ASN A 356 -6.11 -8.09 -5.76
CA ASN A 356 -7.28 -7.55 -6.43
C ASN A 356 -7.19 -6.03 -6.67
N ASN A 357 -8.01 -5.54 -7.62
CA ASN A 357 -8.17 -4.10 -7.85
C ASN A 357 -9.16 -3.50 -6.85
N ASP A 358 -10.23 -4.24 -6.53
CA ASP A 358 -11.27 -3.82 -5.60
C ASP A 358 -11.11 -4.50 -4.24
N THR A 359 -11.38 -3.79 -3.18
CA THR A 359 -11.33 -4.30 -1.81
C THR A 359 -12.70 -4.55 -1.20
N ILE A 360 -13.78 -4.31 -1.93
CA ILE A 360 -15.16 -4.53 -1.49
C ILE A 360 -15.67 -5.86 -2.05
N SER A 361 -16.18 -6.73 -1.19
CA SER A 361 -16.77 -8.00 -1.60
C SER A 361 -18.13 -7.79 -2.28
N VAL A 362 -18.55 -8.78 -3.09
CA VAL A 362 -19.85 -8.74 -3.79
C VAL A 362 -21.00 -9.30 -2.94
N ASP A 363 -20.81 -9.47 -1.66
CA ASP A 363 -21.86 -9.92 -0.75
C ASP A 363 -22.98 -8.88 -0.66
N LEU A 364 -24.22 -9.31 -0.37
CA LEU A 364 -25.39 -8.42 -0.22
C LEU A 364 -25.17 -7.32 0.82
N HIS A 365 -24.41 -7.64 1.87
CA HIS A 365 -24.05 -6.71 2.93
C HIS A 365 -22.54 -6.75 3.14
N PRO A 366 -21.74 -6.11 2.25
CA PRO A 366 -20.29 -6.16 2.32
C PRO A 366 -19.80 -5.50 3.59
N LEU A 367 -18.71 -6.04 4.15
CA LEU A 367 -18.02 -5.42 5.27
C LEU A 367 -17.55 -4.01 4.90
N ALA A 368 -17.74 -3.07 5.80
CA ALA A 368 -17.25 -1.71 5.59
C ALA A 368 -15.71 -1.72 5.60
N ILE A 369 -15.12 -1.26 4.52
CA ILE A 369 -13.69 -1.02 4.38
C ILE A 369 -13.42 0.44 4.72
N THR A 370 -12.39 0.69 5.53
CA THR A 370 -11.99 2.03 5.96
C THR A 370 -10.69 2.48 5.30
N THR A 371 -10.38 3.76 5.40
CA THR A 371 -9.08 4.31 4.98
C THR A 371 -7.92 3.56 5.63
N SER A 372 -8.03 3.22 6.91
CA SER A 372 -7.03 2.44 7.65
C SER A 372 -6.81 1.06 7.03
N ASP A 373 -7.88 0.37 6.61
CA ASP A 373 -7.76 -0.95 5.98
C ASP A 373 -7.01 -0.89 4.64
N VAL A 374 -7.26 0.13 3.81
CA VAL A 374 -6.61 0.27 2.50
C VAL A 374 -5.21 0.91 2.58
N TRP A 375 -4.90 1.63 3.65
CA TRP A 375 -3.55 2.14 3.91
C TRP A 375 -2.59 1.05 4.37
N ASP A 376 -3.10 0.01 4.97
CA ASP A 376 -2.29 -1.12 5.41
C ASP A 376 -1.63 -1.84 4.22
N ILE A 377 -0.59 -2.62 4.48
CA ILE A 377 0.14 -3.40 3.45
C ILE A 377 -0.82 -4.26 2.63
N ALA A 378 -1.78 -4.89 3.30
CA ALA A 378 -2.87 -5.65 2.69
C ALA A 378 -4.15 -5.51 3.51
N VAL A 379 -5.31 -5.57 2.86
CA VAL A 379 -6.60 -5.57 3.54
C VAL A 379 -6.83 -6.92 4.21
N MET A 380 -6.99 -6.90 5.55
CA MET A 380 -7.13 -8.09 6.39
C MET A 380 -8.57 -8.30 6.92
N ARG A 381 -9.56 -7.61 6.35
CA ARG A 381 -10.96 -7.62 6.87
C ARG A 381 -11.69 -8.93 6.63
N TYR A 382 -11.29 -9.72 5.64
CA TYR A 382 -11.98 -10.93 5.23
C TYR A 382 -11.26 -12.16 5.73
N SER A 383 -11.76 -12.73 6.84
CA SER A 383 -11.23 -13.96 7.46
C SER A 383 -9.74 -13.92 7.82
N ASP A 384 -9.17 -12.72 8.03
CA ASP A 384 -7.72 -12.51 8.29
C ASP A 384 -6.81 -13.06 7.19
N PHE A 385 -7.33 -13.15 5.97
CA PHE A 385 -6.58 -13.54 4.78
C PHE A 385 -6.35 -12.30 3.89
N PRO A 386 -5.11 -12.02 3.45
CA PRO A 386 -4.77 -10.73 2.87
C PRO A 386 -5.29 -10.55 1.44
N ILE A 387 -5.78 -9.34 1.15
CA ILE A 387 -5.95 -8.83 -0.20
C ILE A 387 -4.89 -7.73 -0.42
N PHE A 388 -3.90 -8.02 -1.24
CA PHE A 388 -2.98 -7.00 -1.72
C PHE A 388 -3.64 -6.21 -2.86
N THR A 389 -3.60 -4.89 -2.77
CA THR A 389 -4.19 -4.03 -3.79
C THR A 389 -3.26 -3.90 -5.00
N ARG A 390 -3.82 -3.91 -6.19
CA ARG A 390 -3.13 -3.63 -7.46
C ARG A 390 -3.83 -2.49 -8.19
N ARG A 391 -3.06 -1.75 -8.99
CA ARG A 391 -3.55 -0.57 -9.70
C ARG A 391 -3.21 -0.63 -11.18
N TYR A 392 -4.05 0.00 -11.99
CA TYR A 392 -3.75 0.24 -13.40
C TYR A 392 -2.80 1.45 -13.57
N PRO A 393 -1.95 1.48 -14.63
CA PRO A 393 -1.06 2.62 -14.88
C PRO A 393 -1.76 3.97 -14.99
N TRP A 394 -3.00 4.00 -15.47
CA TRP A 394 -3.79 5.23 -15.62
C TRP A 394 -4.36 5.78 -14.31
N GLU A 395 -4.26 5.07 -13.21
CA GLU A 395 -4.63 5.58 -11.89
C GLU A 395 -3.64 6.61 -11.35
N GLY A 396 -2.53 6.80 -12.05
CA GLY A 396 -1.54 7.84 -11.78
C GLY A 396 -0.37 7.36 -10.90
N ILE A 397 0.82 7.84 -11.23
CA ILE A 397 2.07 7.48 -10.54
C ILE A 397 2.10 7.96 -9.09
N GLU A 398 1.36 9.02 -8.78
CA GLU A 398 1.21 9.60 -7.45
C GLU A 398 0.57 8.61 -6.46
N ASN A 399 -0.38 7.80 -6.92
CA ASN A 399 -0.98 6.75 -6.10
C ASN A 399 0.02 5.64 -5.76
N PHE A 400 0.84 5.23 -6.72
CA PHE A 400 1.92 4.26 -6.48
C PHE A 400 3.01 4.83 -5.55
N ALA A 401 3.35 6.11 -5.70
CA ALA A 401 4.31 6.77 -4.84
C ALA A 401 3.79 6.88 -3.40
N PHE A 402 2.51 7.19 -3.22
CA PHE A 402 1.89 7.24 -1.90
C PHE A 402 1.75 5.84 -1.27
N ASP A 403 1.33 4.83 -2.02
CA ASP A 403 1.32 3.44 -1.56
C ASP A 403 2.74 3.01 -1.09
N ALA A 404 3.78 3.34 -1.84
CA ALA A 404 5.17 3.09 -1.46
C ALA A 404 5.62 3.91 -0.24
N LEU A 405 5.13 5.14 -0.05
CA LEU A 405 5.34 5.94 1.17
C LEU A 405 4.73 5.25 2.40
N LEU A 406 3.57 4.61 2.26
CA LEU A 406 2.96 3.79 3.31
C LEU A 406 3.67 2.45 3.52
N GLY A 407 4.55 2.04 2.60
CA GLY A 407 5.26 0.77 2.62
C GLY A 407 4.55 -0.35 1.87
N LYS A 408 3.47 -0.05 1.13
CA LYS A 408 2.75 -1.03 0.31
C LYS A 408 3.58 -1.41 -0.94
N PRO A 409 3.47 -2.65 -1.43
CA PRO A 409 4.10 -3.03 -2.69
C PRO A 409 3.39 -2.37 -3.88
N ALA A 410 4.17 -2.02 -4.90
CA ALA A 410 3.65 -1.51 -6.17
C ALA A 410 3.27 -2.68 -7.09
N ILE A 411 2.02 -3.13 -7.02
CA ILE A 411 1.49 -4.17 -7.90
C ILE A 411 0.72 -3.49 -9.04
N ILE A 412 1.28 -3.56 -10.25
CA ILE A 412 0.72 -2.94 -11.45
C ILE A 412 -0.04 -4.01 -12.22
N VAL A 413 -1.23 -3.71 -12.72
CA VAL A 413 -2.01 -4.62 -13.57
C VAL A 413 -2.23 -4.04 -14.95
N ILE A 414 -2.09 -4.89 -15.96
CA ILE A 414 -2.47 -4.60 -17.34
C ILE A 414 -3.13 -5.83 -17.96
N HIS A 415 -3.81 -5.61 -19.08
CA HIS A 415 -4.20 -6.66 -20.03
C HIS A 415 -3.35 -6.53 -21.29
N HIS A 416 -3.37 -7.56 -22.13
CA HIS A 416 -2.58 -7.59 -23.38
C HIS A 416 -2.83 -6.40 -24.32
N ASP A 417 -4.03 -5.79 -24.29
CA ASP A 417 -4.41 -4.64 -25.11
C ASP A 417 -3.64 -3.36 -24.75
N PHE A 418 -3.11 -3.26 -23.53
CA PHE A 418 -2.25 -2.16 -23.13
C PHE A 418 -0.93 -2.11 -23.92
N CYS A 419 -0.54 -3.22 -24.54
CA CYS A 419 0.62 -3.33 -25.42
C CYS A 419 0.29 -3.03 -26.91
N GLY A 420 -0.92 -2.53 -27.21
CA GLY A 420 -1.37 -2.26 -28.58
C GLY A 420 -0.58 -1.20 -29.35
N ASP A 421 0.16 -0.35 -28.64
CA ASP A 421 1.07 0.66 -29.19
C ASP A 421 2.55 0.20 -29.24
N GLY A 422 2.82 -1.09 -29.16
CA GLY A 422 4.17 -1.63 -28.99
C GLY A 422 4.71 -1.49 -27.57
N CYS A 423 3.83 -1.44 -26.59
CA CYS A 423 4.11 -1.24 -25.17
C CYS A 423 4.71 0.14 -24.80
N LEU A 424 4.62 1.15 -25.65
CA LEU A 424 5.23 2.47 -25.39
C LEU A 424 4.71 3.10 -24.12
N LYS A 425 3.38 3.11 -23.91
CA LYS A 425 2.76 3.65 -22.69
C LYS A 425 3.16 2.89 -21.41
N LEU A 426 3.31 1.56 -21.54
CA LEU A 426 3.78 0.75 -20.43
C LEU A 426 5.22 1.12 -20.06
N ILE A 427 6.08 1.25 -21.06
CA ILE A 427 7.50 1.58 -20.86
C ILE A 427 7.65 2.97 -20.24
N ASP A 428 6.94 3.99 -20.76
CA ASP A 428 6.93 5.31 -20.16
C ASP A 428 6.51 5.25 -18.68
N PHE A 429 5.46 4.51 -18.37
CA PHE A 429 5.00 4.33 -16.99
C PHE A 429 6.04 3.62 -16.11
N VAL A 430 6.63 2.52 -16.58
CA VAL A 430 7.65 1.76 -15.83
C VAL A 430 8.92 2.61 -15.62
N ASP A 431 9.35 3.36 -16.63
CA ASP A 431 10.52 4.25 -16.50
C ASP A 431 10.24 5.34 -15.46
N ARG A 432 9.04 5.92 -15.45
CA ARG A 432 8.62 6.87 -14.40
C ARG A 432 8.60 6.21 -13.02
N MET A 433 8.09 4.99 -12.89
CA MET A 433 8.15 4.22 -11.63
C MET A 433 9.60 4.03 -11.16
N ASN A 434 10.50 3.70 -12.07
CA ASN A 434 11.92 3.49 -11.76
C ASN A 434 12.67 4.80 -11.44
N THR A 435 12.10 5.97 -11.76
CA THR A 435 12.66 7.28 -11.36
C THR A 435 12.15 7.77 -10.02
N LEU A 436 11.15 7.13 -9.41
CA LEU A 436 10.71 7.49 -8.06
C LEU A 436 11.88 7.42 -7.07
N ARG A 437 11.90 8.36 -6.12
CA ARG A 437 12.93 8.46 -5.09
C ARG A 437 12.80 7.31 -4.09
N GLY A 438 13.45 6.21 -4.38
CA GLY A 438 13.44 4.97 -3.62
C GLY A 438 13.70 3.79 -4.54
N ARG A 439 14.43 2.79 -4.06
CA ARG A 439 14.73 1.61 -4.87
C ARG A 439 13.53 0.68 -4.90
N LEU A 440 12.90 0.53 -6.07
CA LEU A 440 11.93 -0.52 -6.32
C LEU A 440 12.64 -1.85 -6.56
N ASN A 441 12.22 -2.89 -5.85
CA ASN A 441 12.71 -4.26 -6.05
C ASN A 441 11.67 -5.01 -6.89
N TRP A 442 11.91 -5.11 -8.19
CA TRP A 442 11.07 -5.88 -9.09
C TRP A 442 11.26 -7.38 -8.86
N ARG A 443 10.16 -8.09 -8.61
CA ARG A 443 10.16 -9.51 -8.22
C ARG A 443 8.93 -10.25 -8.76
N SER A 444 8.94 -11.57 -8.65
CA SER A 444 7.74 -12.37 -8.84
C SER A 444 6.64 -11.97 -7.85
N LEU A 445 5.38 -12.19 -8.20
CA LEU A 445 4.25 -11.80 -7.35
C LEU A 445 4.29 -12.52 -5.99
N GLY A 446 4.70 -13.80 -5.98
CA GLY A 446 4.87 -14.57 -4.75
C GLY A 446 5.97 -14.02 -3.84
N GLU A 447 7.10 -13.59 -4.42
CA GLU A 447 8.14 -12.92 -3.63
C GLU A 447 7.71 -11.56 -3.12
N VAL A 448 6.98 -10.76 -3.93
CA VAL A 448 6.42 -9.48 -3.48
C VAL A 448 5.55 -9.68 -2.25
N VAL A 449 4.60 -10.61 -2.33
CA VAL A 449 3.66 -10.89 -1.23
C VAL A 449 4.37 -11.43 0.01
N SER A 450 5.28 -12.40 -0.15
CA SER A 450 5.97 -13.04 0.99
C SER A 450 7.02 -12.16 1.65
N ARG A 451 7.42 -11.04 1.03
CA ARG A 451 8.35 -10.07 1.60
C ARG A 451 7.66 -8.81 2.12
N SER A 452 6.38 -8.63 1.82
CA SER A 452 5.63 -7.45 2.26
C SER A 452 5.19 -7.60 3.70
N CYS A 453 5.79 -6.79 4.57
CA CYS A 453 5.49 -6.71 6.00
C CYS A 453 5.76 -5.29 6.50
N ARG A 454 5.28 -4.97 7.70
CA ARG A 454 5.75 -3.82 8.47
C ARG A 454 6.63 -4.30 9.60
N GLN A 455 7.63 -3.51 9.92
CA GLN A 455 8.54 -3.79 11.05
C GLN A 455 8.87 -2.51 11.80
N ARG A 456 9.28 -2.67 13.06
CA ARG A 456 9.87 -1.61 13.88
C ARG A 456 10.85 -2.21 14.88
N GLU A 457 11.80 -1.42 15.32
CA GLU A 457 12.70 -1.81 16.41
C GLU A 457 12.06 -1.42 17.75
N LEU A 458 11.89 -2.37 18.67
CA LEU A 458 11.37 -2.13 20.02
C LEU A 458 12.48 -1.74 20.98
N LEU A 459 13.59 -2.50 20.93
CA LEU A 459 14.78 -2.32 21.73
C LEU A 459 15.98 -2.74 20.85
N ALA A 460 17.18 -2.34 21.20
CA ALA A 460 18.38 -2.71 20.47
C ALA A 460 18.44 -4.23 20.22
N GLY A 461 18.38 -4.64 18.97
CA GLY A 461 18.42 -6.04 18.55
C GLY A 461 17.07 -6.80 18.59
N VAL A 462 15.96 -6.16 18.99
CA VAL A 462 14.61 -6.76 18.98
C VAL A 462 13.76 -6.09 17.92
N MET A 463 13.38 -6.85 16.89
CA MET A 463 12.52 -6.41 15.80
C MET A 463 11.11 -6.95 15.95
N GLU A 464 10.13 -6.09 15.96
CA GLU A 464 8.72 -6.45 15.86
C GLU A 464 8.31 -6.42 14.39
N VAL A 465 7.65 -7.48 13.91
CA VAL A 465 7.25 -7.65 12.50
C VAL A 465 5.78 -8.00 12.41
N GLU A 466 5.03 -7.30 11.58
CA GLU A 466 3.64 -7.59 11.28
C GLU A 466 3.54 -8.37 9.97
N MET A 467 3.04 -9.61 10.08
CA MET A 467 2.86 -10.54 8.97
C MET A 467 1.43 -10.51 8.45
N TYR A 468 1.26 -10.45 7.13
CA TYR A 468 -0.05 -10.41 6.47
C TYR A 468 -0.42 -11.75 5.84
N GLY A 469 0.39 -12.28 4.93
CA GLY A 469 0.18 -13.56 4.27
C GLY A 469 0.28 -14.77 5.19
N THR A 470 0.13 -15.95 4.61
CA THR A 470 0.41 -17.22 5.33
C THR A 470 1.88 -17.64 5.18
N GLU A 471 2.65 -16.90 4.38
CA GLU A 471 4.09 -17.04 4.21
C GLU A 471 4.76 -15.68 4.35
N LEU A 472 5.87 -15.62 5.11
CA LEU A 472 6.69 -14.43 5.27
C LEU A 472 8.17 -14.78 5.17
N ARG A 473 8.90 -14.07 4.32
CA ARG A 473 10.36 -14.16 4.26
C ARG A 473 10.97 -13.09 5.16
N VAL A 474 11.56 -13.53 6.27
CA VAL A 474 12.25 -12.69 7.24
C VAL A 474 13.75 -12.69 6.96
N GLN A 475 14.36 -11.52 7.01
CA GLN A 475 15.81 -11.36 6.80
C GLN A 475 16.41 -10.48 7.89
N ASN A 476 17.55 -10.88 8.42
CA ASN A 476 18.38 -10.02 9.23
C ASN A 476 19.50 -9.41 8.36
N PRO A 477 19.40 -8.13 7.96
CA PRO A 477 20.43 -7.50 7.13
C PRO A 477 21.64 -7.02 7.91
N SER A 478 21.65 -7.17 9.25
CA SER A 478 22.71 -6.65 10.12
C SER A 478 23.83 -7.65 10.35
N GLY A 479 25.01 -7.14 10.74
CA GLY A 479 26.16 -7.93 11.13
C GLY A 479 26.07 -8.56 12.53
N GLN A 480 24.96 -8.39 13.25
CA GLN A 480 24.70 -8.93 14.57
C GLN A 480 23.45 -9.82 14.57
N PRO A 481 23.37 -10.86 15.41
CA PRO A 481 22.13 -11.61 15.60
C PRO A 481 20.99 -10.70 16.03
N LYS A 482 19.78 -10.96 15.54
CA LYS A 482 18.56 -10.23 15.92
C LYS A 482 17.45 -11.19 16.34
N HIS A 483 16.69 -10.75 17.32
CA HIS A 483 15.47 -11.41 17.77
C HIS A 483 14.26 -10.78 17.08
N PHE A 484 13.40 -11.62 16.49
CA PHE A 484 12.21 -11.20 15.78
C PHE A 484 10.98 -11.68 16.52
N VAL A 485 10.10 -10.74 16.88
CA VAL A 485 8.75 -11.00 17.39
C VAL A 485 7.78 -10.78 16.25
N ILE A 486 7.21 -11.85 15.71
CA ILE A 486 6.32 -11.80 14.56
C ILE A 486 4.88 -11.89 15.05
N ARG A 487 4.06 -10.94 14.59
CA ARG A 487 2.63 -10.86 14.87
C ARG A 487 1.82 -11.04 13.60
N LYS A 488 0.73 -11.76 13.69
CA LYS A 488 -0.25 -11.85 12.62
C LYS A 488 -1.65 -11.74 13.18
N ARG A 489 -2.47 -10.93 12.54
CA ARG A 489 -3.90 -10.86 12.84
C ARG A 489 -4.55 -12.21 12.55
N GLU A 490 -5.24 -12.76 13.56
CA GLU A 490 -5.95 -14.04 13.48
C GLU A 490 -7.02 -14.10 14.56
N HIS A 491 -8.29 -14.28 14.17
CA HIS A 491 -9.40 -14.37 15.10
C HIS A 491 -9.78 -15.80 15.42
N ASP A 492 -9.39 -16.76 14.56
CA ASP A 492 -9.64 -18.20 14.79
C ASP A 492 -8.33 -18.98 14.89
N PRO A 493 -7.69 -18.97 16.06
CA PRO A 493 -6.46 -19.72 16.27
C PRO A 493 -6.64 -21.24 16.17
N SER A 494 -7.86 -21.76 16.32
CA SER A 494 -8.14 -23.20 16.20
C SER A 494 -8.00 -23.71 14.77
N ALA A 495 -8.09 -22.84 13.78
CA ALA A 495 -7.87 -23.19 12.38
C ALA A 495 -6.37 -23.42 12.06
N ILE A 496 -5.43 -23.01 12.93
CA ILE A 496 -3.99 -23.15 12.70
C ILE A 496 -3.55 -24.59 13.00
N LYS A 497 -2.98 -25.25 12.01
CA LYS A 497 -2.39 -26.57 12.14
C LYS A 497 -0.98 -26.54 12.73
N CYS A 498 -0.12 -25.67 12.17
CA CYS A 498 1.27 -25.49 12.63
C CYS A 498 1.90 -24.23 12.03
N ILE A 499 2.97 -23.74 12.66
CA ILE A 499 3.82 -22.65 12.19
C ILE A 499 5.25 -23.18 12.06
N HIS A 500 5.92 -22.92 10.93
CA HIS A 500 7.29 -23.33 10.69
C HIS A 500 8.16 -22.16 10.24
N ALA A 501 9.41 -22.15 10.69
CA ALA A 501 10.49 -21.33 10.09
C ALA A 501 11.52 -22.28 9.46
N GLY A 502 11.56 -22.33 8.13
CA GLY A 502 12.28 -23.37 7.41
C GLY A 502 11.78 -24.77 7.81
N SER A 503 12.65 -25.62 8.35
CA SER A 503 12.31 -26.95 8.86
C SER A 503 11.87 -26.97 10.35
N ARG A 504 12.07 -25.87 11.09
CA ARG A 504 11.79 -25.80 12.53
C ARG A 504 10.33 -25.43 12.76
N GLN A 505 9.62 -26.22 13.58
CA GLN A 505 8.30 -25.85 14.08
C GLN A 505 8.44 -24.82 15.22
N LEU A 506 7.61 -23.78 15.18
CA LEU A 506 7.57 -22.71 16.16
C LEU A 506 6.36 -22.89 17.11
N SER A 507 6.57 -22.56 18.39
CA SER A 507 5.48 -22.32 19.32
C SER A 507 4.92 -20.92 19.11
N TRP A 508 3.64 -20.74 19.37
CA TRP A 508 2.95 -19.45 19.23
C TRP A 508 1.98 -19.23 20.40
N LYS A 509 1.65 -17.98 20.63
CA LYS A 509 0.68 -17.53 21.63
C LYS A 509 -0.45 -16.79 20.93
N PHE A 510 -1.65 -16.91 21.46
CA PHE A 510 -2.81 -16.14 21.01
C PHE A 510 -3.13 -15.05 22.03
N SER A 511 -3.30 -13.82 21.57
CA SER A 511 -3.66 -12.68 22.41
C SER A 511 -4.67 -11.81 21.69
N GLY A 512 -5.89 -11.77 22.19
CA GLY A 512 -6.98 -10.95 21.65
C GLY A 512 -7.41 -11.37 20.24
N SER A 513 -6.83 -10.78 19.21
CA SER A 513 -7.16 -11.04 17.80
C SER A 513 -5.91 -11.27 16.95
N GLN A 514 -4.83 -11.72 17.59
CA GLN A 514 -3.55 -11.96 16.91
C GLN A 514 -2.82 -13.17 17.50
N ILE A 515 -1.94 -13.73 16.69
CA ILE A 515 -0.96 -14.73 17.10
C ILE A 515 0.43 -14.10 17.10
N ASP A 516 1.20 -14.42 18.13
CA ASP A 516 2.59 -13.99 18.29
C ASP A 516 3.51 -15.20 18.36
N PHE A 517 4.63 -15.15 17.66
CA PHE A 517 5.69 -16.15 17.71
C PHE A 517 7.05 -15.50 17.48
N GLU A 518 8.10 -16.20 17.92
CA GLU A 518 9.43 -15.64 18.00
C GLU A 518 10.44 -16.48 17.23
N LEU A 519 11.45 -15.82 16.67
CA LEU A 519 12.59 -16.47 16.06
C LEU A 519 13.87 -15.62 16.18
N GLU A 520 15.00 -16.29 16.24
CA GLU A 520 16.32 -15.66 16.17
C GLU A 520 16.95 -15.92 14.81
N LEU A 521 17.52 -14.88 14.20
CA LEU A 521 18.31 -14.97 12.99
C LEU A 521 19.74 -14.49 13.26
N LYS A 522 20.71 -15.29 12.81
CA LYS A 522 22.11 -14.90 12.81
C LYS A 522 22.33 -13.70 11.89
N SER A 523 23.53 -13.14 11.98
CA SER A 523 24.01 -12.12 11.06
C SER A 523 23.80 -12.55 9.60
N TYR A 524 23.14 -11.69 8.80
CA TYR A 524 22.85 -11.89 7.37
C TYR A 524 22.01 -13.13 7.03
N GLU A 525 21.40 -13.78 8.02
CA GLU A 525 20.55 -14.93 7.82
C GLU A 525 19.14 -14.52 7.33
N SER A 526 18.54 -15.37 6.51
CA SER A 526 17.14 -15.25 6.11
C SER A 526 16.42 -16.59 6.24
N THR A 527 15.14 -16.55 6.59
CA THR A 527 14.28 -17.74 6.65
C THR A 527 12.89 -17.44 6.13
N THR A 528 12.16 -18.48 5.78
CA THR A 528 10.75 -18.35 5.41
C THR A 528 9.90 -18.94 6.51
N VAL A 529 9.01 -18.12 7.06
CA VAL A 529 7.98 -18.54 8.00
C VAL A 529 6.73 -18.93 7.22
N ARG A 530 6.11 -20.04 7.59
CA ARG A 530 4.87 -20.55 7.00
C ARG A 530 3.87 -20.93 8.07
N ILE A 531 2.65 -20.43 7.94
CA ILE A 531 1.50 -20.81 8.75
C ILE A 531 0.64 -21.75 7.91
N LYS A 532 0.39 -22.96 8.41
CA LYS A 532 -0.51 -23.92 7.78
C LYS A 532 -1.80 -24.00 8.57
N PHE A 533 -2.90 -23.97 7.86
CA PHE A 533 -4.24 -24.12 8.41
C PHE A 533 -4.76 -25.56 8.22
N HIS A 534 -5.76 -25.93 8.99
CA HIS A 534 -6.48 -27.17 8.76
C HIS A 534 -7.26 -27.09 7.44
N GLU A 535 -7.12 -28.09 6.60
CA GLU A 535 -7.81 -28.14 5.32
C GLU A 535 -9.31 -28.37 5.51
N ILE A 536 -10.12 -27.71 4.67
CA ILE A 536 -11.55 -27.99 4.60
C ILE A 536 -11.74 -29.39 3.97
N GLY A 537 -12.41 -30.29 4.69
CA GLY A 537 -12.90 -31.54 4.12
C GLY A 537 -13.89 -31.27 2.99
N LEU A 538 -13.74 -31.98 1.87
CA LEU A 538 -14.76 -32.00 0.82
C LEU A 538 -15.73 -33.13 1.11
N ASP A 539 -16.89 -32.81 1.67
CA ASP A 539 -18.03 -33.73 1.72
C ASP A 539 -18.79 -33.61 0.39
N GLY A 540 -18.52 -34.53 -0.51
CA GLY A 540 -19.19 -34.63 -1.79
C GLY A 540 -18.44 -34.00 -2.97
N ARG A 541 -18.34 -34.77 -4.06
CA ARG A 541 -17.80 -34.28 -5.34
C ARG A 541 -18.88 -33.48 -6.05
N SER A 542 -18.62 -32.22 -6.32
CA SER A 542 -19.31 -31.51 -7.39
C SER A 542 -18.70 -32.02 -8.71
N GLU A 543 -19.32 -33.01 -9.36
CA GLU A 543 -18.93 -33.40 -10.70
C GLU A 543 -19.31 -32.28 -11.66
N GLU A 544 -18.32 -31.78 -12.42
CA GLU A 544 -18.59 -30.87 -13.53
C GLU A 544 -19.53 -31.52 -14.54
N ASN A 545 -20.72 -30.96 -14.72
CA ASN A 545 -21.65 -31.38 -15.76
C ASN A 545 -20.97 -31.18 -17.13
N LEU A 546 -21.17 -32.12 -18.04
CA LEU A 546 -20.63 -32.09 -19.41
C LEU A 546 -20.94 -30.77 -20.13
N SER A 547 -22.14 -30.22 -19.90
CA SER A 547 -22.57 -28.94 -20.46
C SER A 547 -21.72 -27.77 -19.94
N TYR A 548 -21.32 -27.79 -18.67
CA TYR A 548 -20.42 -26.82 -18.10
C TYR A 548 -19.03 -26.89 -18.75
N LYS A 549 -18.48 -28.10 -18.91
CA LYS A 549 -17.16 -28.30 -19.56
C LYS A 549 -17.16 -27.79 -21.00
N ILE A 550 -18.21 -28.06 -21.76
CA ILE A 550 -18.34 -27.59 -23.14
C ILE A 550 -18.46 -26.06 -23.18
N ARG A 551 -19.30 -25.47 -22.32
CA ARG A 551 -19.45 -24.01 -22.23
C ARG A 551 -18.12 -23.32 -21.87
N THR A 552 -17.42 -23.82 -20.89
CA THR A 552 -16.12 -23.29 -20.46
C THR A 552 -15.10 -23.38 -21.59
N MET A 553 -15.00 -24.54 -22.25
CA MET A 553 -14.16 -24.73 -23.39
C MET A 553 -14.45 -23.74 -24.52
N MET A 554 -15.72 -23.63 -24.93
CA MET A 554 -16.15 -22.67 -25.97
C MET A 554 -15.78 -21.24 -25.59
N ARG A 555 -16.07 -20.82 -24.34
CA ARG A 555 -15.75 -19.48 -23.85
C ARG A 555 -14.25 -19.21 -23.93
N ARG A 556 -13.39 -20.15 -23.50
CA ARG A 556 -11.93 -19.98 -23.53
C ARG A 556 -11.37 -19.85 -24.94
N TYR A 557 -11.85 -20.68 -25.87
CA TYR A 557 -11.43 -20.58 -27.27
C TYR A 557 -11.98 -19.30 -27.94
N LEU A 558 -13.22 -18.92 -27.69
CA LEU A 558 -13.78 -17.68 -28.24
C LEU A 558 -13.07 -16.44 -27.70
N SER A 559 -12.71 -16.42 -26.41
CA SER A 559 -11.91 -15.32 -25.84
C SER A 559 -10.56 -15.23 -26.55
N GLU A 560 -9.85 -16.35 -26.76
CA GLU A 560 -8.57 -16.35 -27.45
C GLU A 560 -8.70 -15.89 -28.92
N VAL A 561 -9.75 -16.29 -29.61
CA VAL A 561 -10.02 -15.81 -30.98
C VAL A 561 -10.31 -14.32 -30.98
N ARG A 562 -11.13 -13.83 -30.05
CA ARG A 562 -11.39 -12.40 -29.88
C ARG A 562 -10.10 -11.62 -29.69
N ASP A 563 -9.26 -12.06 -28.75
CA ASP A 563 -8.06 -11.32 -28.33
C ASP A 563 -6.97 -11.35 -29.42
N ASN A 564 -6.78 -12.46 -30.11
CA ASN A 564 -5.76 -12.60 -31.15
C ASN A 564 -6.16 -12.03 -32.53
N TYR A 565 -7.46 -12.07 -32.86
CA TYR A 565 -7.91 -11.71 -34.21
C TYR A 565 -8.86 -10.52 -34.24
N CYS A 566 -9.88 -10.45 -33.37
CA CYS A 566 -10.87 -9.38 -33.43
C CYS A 566 -10.28 -8.07 -32.91
N ILE A 567 -9.72 -8.06 -31.69
CA ILE A 567 -9.20 -6.82 -31.06
C ILE A 567 -7.99 -6.30 -31.83
N ARG A 568 -7.14 -7.19 -32.33
CA ARG A 568 -5.92 -6.82 -33.07
C ARG A 568 -6.20 -6.11 -34.41
N HIS A 569 -7.35 -6.39 -35.02
CA HIS A 569 -7.72 -5.83 -36.33
C HIS A 569 -8.83 -4.79 -36.25
N MET A 570 -9.37 -4.48 -35.07
CA MET A 570 -10.35 -3.40 -34.89
C MET A 570 -9.69 -2.03 -34.84
N PRO A 571 -10.24 -1.00 -35.53
CA PRO A 571 -9.81 0.38 -35.32
C PRO A 571 -9.94 0.78 -33.85
N SER A 572 -9.01 1.56 -33.33
CA SER A 572 -8.89 1.97 -31.92
C SER A 572 -10.15 2.67 -31.35
N PHE A 573 -11.02 3.17 -32.21
CA PHE A 573 -12.30 3.82 -31.85
C PHE A 573 -13.37 2.80 -31.40
N VAL A 574 -13.37 1.58 -31.93
CA VAL A 574 -14.36 0.56 -31.62
C VAL A 574 -14.00 -0.23 -30.36
N SER A 575 -12.70 -0.37 -30.06
CA SER A 575 -12.23 -1.11 -28.88
C SER A 575 -12.65 -0.49 -27.54
N ARG A 576 -12.94 0.83 -27.51
CA ARG A 576 -13.43 1.51 -26.30
C ARG A 576 -14.86 1.16 -25.88
N HIS A 577 -15.69 0.70 -26.82
CA HIS A 577 -17.10 0.36 -26.56
C HIS A 577 -17.33 -1.11 -26.17
N PHE A 578 -16.32 -1.99 -26.37
CA PHE A 578 -16.37 -3.39 -25.95
C PHE A 578 -15.76 -3.65 -24.56
N LYS A 579 -15.42 -2.60 -23.82
CA LYS A 579 -14.90 -2.67 -22.44
C LYS A 579 -16.00 -2.78 -21.36
N VAL A 580 -17.24 -3.09 -21.73
CA VAL A 580 -18.33 -3.24 -20.77
C VAL A 580 -18.68 -4.72 -20.65
N ASN A 581 -18.54 -5.22 -19.43
CA ASN A 581 -18.99 -6.47 -18.82
C ASN A 581 -18.04 -7.66 -18.90
#